data_6ee8f7b3feace46dfb539167edd54ffc
#
_entry.id   6ee8f7b3feace46dfb539167edd54ffc
#
_cell.length_a   1.000
_cell.length_b   1.000
_cell.length_c   1.000
_cell.angle_alpha   90.00
_cell.angle_beta   90.00
_cell.angle_gamma   90.00
#
_symmetry.space_group_name_H-M   'P 1'
#
loop_
_entity.id
_entity.type
_entity.pdbx_description
1 polymer ?
#
loop_
_entity_poly.entity_id
_entity_poly.type
_entity_poly.pdbx_seq_one_letter_code
_entity_poly.pdbx_strand_id
1 'polypeptide(L)'
;PNSEFVADFIGEANFLKGKCVALEDGCGVLQLADTQVRVAAAENMTVGEDYTIVLRPESAGLVPEGNLKCRVVLSCFMGAYQNYHVMVGDTLVKLTDYNPKNHRIYQVGETCALTFEPDGVHVL
;
A
#
# COMPACT_ATOMS: atom_id res chain seq x y z
N PRO A 1 -13.95 -13.74 -3.05
CA PRO A 1 -12.69 -13.81 -2.31
C PRO A 1 -12.70 -14.98 -1.36
N ASN A 2 -11.51 -15.45 -1.07
CA ASN A 2 -11.30 -16.55 -0.17
C ASN A 2 -11.36 -16.04 1.27
N SER A 3 -12.32 -16.55 2.07
CA SER A 3 -12.48 -16.08 3.44
C SER A 3 -11.30 -16.45 4.34
N GLU A 4 -10.63 -17.57 4.09
CA GLU A 4 -9.44 -17.93 4.84
C GLU A 4 -8.30 -16.95 4.55
N PHE A 5 -8.15 -16.56 3.28
CA PHE A 5 -7.13 -15.59 2.88
C PHE A 5 -7.38 -14.24 3.58
N VAL A 6 -8.63 -13.79 3.60
CA VAL A 6 -8.98 -12.54 4.27
C VAL A 6 -8.70 -12.63 5.77
N ALA A 7 -9.02 -13.76 6.40
CA ALA A 7 -8.79 -13.96 7.83
C ALA A 7 -7.31 -13.85 8.21
N ASP A 8 -6.41 -14.30 7.33
CA ASP A 8 -4.97 -14.21 7.58
C ASP A 8 -4.45 -12.78 7.65
N PHE A 9 -5.23 -11.82 7.15
CA PHE A 9 -4.82 -10.43 7.11
C PHE A 9 -5.55 -9.55 8.12
N ILE A 10 -6.49 -10.11 8.88
CA ILE A 10 -7.27 -9.31 9.84
C ILE A 10 -6.36 -8.67 10.89
N GLY A 11 -6.54 -7.37 11.10
CA GLY A 11 -5.82 -6.60 12.11
C GLY A 11 -4.48 -6.06 11.65
N GLU A 12 -3.83 -6.72 10.69
CA GLU A 12 -2.47 -6.34 10.26
C GLU A 12 -2.41 -5.85 8.84
N ALA A 13 -3.48 -6.00 8.07
CA ALA A 13 -3.44 -5.69 6.64
C ALA A 13 -4.18 -4.41 6.32
N ASN A 14 -3.75 -3.77 5.26
CA ASN A 14 -4.43 -2.62 4.67
C ASN A 14 -5.22 -3.10 3.46
N PHE A 15 -6.42 -2.57 3.30
CA PHE A 15 -7.31 -2.88 2.18
C PHE A 15 -7.52 -1.61 1.38
N LEU A 16 -7.09 -1.62 0.12
CA LEU A 16 -7.19 -0.47 -0.77
C LEU A 16 -8.02 -0.86 -1.98
N LYS A 17 -8.98 -0.03 -2.34
CA LYS A 17 -9.86 -0.29 -3.47
C LYS A 17 -9.40 0.52 -4.68
N GLY A 18 -9.37 -0.13 -5.84
CA GLY A 18 -9.01 0.54 -7.07
C GLY A 18 -9.69 -0.09 -8.25
N LYS A 19 -9.89 0.71 -9.29
CA LYS A 19 -10.45 0.22 -10.55
C LYS A 19 -9.31 -0.15 -11.49
N CYS A 20 -9.40 -1.32 -12.09
CA CYS A 20 -8.42 -1.74 -13.10
C CYS A 20 -8.62 -0.92 -14.36
N VAL A 21 -7.60 -0.16 -14.75
CA VAL A 21 -7.67 0.70 -15.93
C VAL A 21 -6.82 0.17 -17.09
N ALA A 22 -5.91 -0.75 -16.82
CA ALA A 22 -5.09 -1.37 -17.85
C ALA A 22 -4.48 -2.67 -17.37
N LEU A 23 -4.09 -3.52 -18.32
CA LEU A 23 -3.30 -4.73 -18.05
C LEU A 23 -2.05 -4.61 -18.90
N GLU A 24 -0.88 -4.58 -18.27
CA GLU A 24 0.39 -4.35 -18.96
C GLU A 24 1.50 -5.23 -18.37
N ASP A 25 2.23 -5.93 -19.25
CA ASP A 25 3.43 -6.67 -18.86
C ASP A 25 3.23 -7.59 -17.64
N GLY A 26 2.10 -8.28 -17.59
CA GLY A 26 1.77 -9.17 -16.49
C GLY A 26 1.30 -8.48 -15.22
N CYS A 27 1.11 -7.18 -15.27
CA CYS A 27 0.64 -6.38 -14.14
C CYS A 27 -0.72 -5.76 -14.43
N GLY A 28 -1.51 -5.59 -13.38
CA GLY A 28 -2.70 -4.76 -13.46
C GLY A 28 -2.35 -3.34 -13.04
N VAL A 29 -2.92 -2.36 -13.75
CA VAL A 29 -2.80 -0.95 -13.37
C VAL A 29 -4.11 -0.55 -12.72
N LEU A 30 -4.05 -0.19 -11.44
CA LEU A 30 -5.24 0.18 -10.67
C LEU A 30 -5.23 1.68 -10.38
N GLN A 31 -6.41 2.29 -10.54
CA GLN A 31 -6.60 3.68 -10.17
C GLN A 31 -6.94 3.75 -8.69
N LEU A 32 -6.02 4.28 -7.89
CA LEU A 32 -6.21 4.51 -6.46
C LEU A 32 -6.22 6.02 -6.24
N ALA A 33 -7.34 6.54 -5.73
CA ALA A 33 -7.52 7.97 -5.57
C ALA A 33 -7.27 8.69 -6.91
N ASP A 34 -6.31 9.60 -6.97
CA ASP A 34 -5.97 10.35 -8.17
C ASP A 34 -4.71 9.85 -8.86
N THR A 35 -4.25 8.66 -8.51
CA THR A 35 -3.03 8.11 -9.09
C THR A 35 -3.23 6.66 -9.53
N GLN A 36 -2.28 6.14 -10.30
CA GLN A 36 -2.30 4.77 -10.79
C GLN A 36 -1.14 4.00 -10.17
N VAL A 37 -1.40 2.77 -9.77
CA VAL A 37 -0.38 1.89 -9.22
C VAL A 37 -0.41 0.56 -9.96
N ARG A 38 0.76 -0.09 -10.03
CA ARG A 38 0.89 -1.39 -10.67
C ARG A 38 0.92 -2.46 -9.60
N VAL A 39 0.17 -3.53 -9.85
CA VAL A 39 0.16 -4.71 -8.98
C VAL A 39 0.35 -5.94 -9.87
N ALA A 40 0.81 -7.04 -9.29
CA ALA A 40 0.88 -8.29 -10.02
C ALA A 40 -0.53 -8.68 -10.45
N ALA A 41 -0.74 -8.93 -11.74
CA ALA A 41 -2.07 -9.17 -12.27
C ALA A 41 -2.62 -10.49 -11.73
N ALA A 42 -3.84 -10.45 -11.21
CA ALA A 42 -4.56 -11.67 -10.88
C ALA A 42 -5.01 -12.33 -12.19
N GLU A 43 -5.10 -13.66 -12.17
CA GLU A 43 -5.41 -14.44 -13.36
C GLU A 43 -6.69 -13.98 -14.07
N ASN A 44 -7.68 -13.55 -13.31
CA ASN A 44 -8.97 -13.16 -13.85
C ASN A 44 -9.25 -11.66 -13.78
N MET A 45 -8.19 -10.84 -13.68
CA MET A 45 -8.36 -9.40 -13.60
C MET A 45 -8.86 -8.84 -14.92
N THR A 46 -9.86 -7.96 -14.86
CA THR A 46 -10.53 -7.38 -16.03
C THR A 46 -10.52 -5.87 -15.93
N VAL A 47 -10.14 -5.22 -17.04
CA VAL A 47 -10.20 -3.75 -17.12
C VAL A 47 -11.64 -3.29 -16.93
N GLY A 48 -11.83 -2.25 -16.12
CA GLY A 48 -13.13 -1.68 -15.80
C GLY A 48 -13.73 -2.18 -14.51
N GLU A 49 -13.22 -3.27 -13.97
CA GLU A 49 -13.72 -3.84 -12.71
C GLU A 49 -12.97 -3.27 -11.53
N ASP A 50 -13.65 -3.27 -10.37
CA ASP A 50 -13.05 -2.83 -9.12
C ASP A 50 -12.43 -4.01 -8.40
N TYR A 51 -11.28 -3.77 -7.78
CA TYR A 51 -10.57 -4.77 -7.01
C TYR A 51 -10.13 -4.20 -5.68
N THR A 52 -10.02 -5.07 -4.70
CA THR A 52 -9.44 -4.73 -3.41
C THR A 52 -8.04 -5.33 -3.36
N ILE A 53 -7.05 -4.49 -3.10
CA ILE A 53 -5.69 -4.97 -2.87
C ILE A 53 -5.44 -5.05 -1.38
N VAL A 54 -4.70 -6.07 -0.98
CA VAL A 54 -4.31 -6.29 0.42
C VAL A 54 -2.82 -6.02 0.51
N LEU A 55 -2.45 -5.08 1.35
CA LEU A 55 -1.08 -4.65 1.55
C LEU A 55 -0.70 -4.85 3.01
N ARG A 56 0.26 -5.71 3.26
CA ARG A 56 0.76 -5.92 4.61
C ARG A 56 1.62 -4.73 5.04
N PRO A 57 1.61 -4.36 6.32
CA PRO A 57 2.38 -3.22 6.79
C PRO A 57 3.88 -3.29 6.47
N GLU A 58 4.47 -4.47 6.52
CA GLU A 58 5.89 -4.65 6.25
C GLU A 58 6.23 -4.64 4.76
N SER A 59 5.23 -4.73 3.88
CA SER A 59 5.45 -4.71 2.43
C SER A 59 5.39 -3.31 1.85
N ALA A 60 5.07 -2.32 2.66
CA ALA A 60 4.99 -0.93 2.24
C ALA A 60 6.19 -0.15 2.76
N GLY A 61 6.52 0.92 2.08
CA GLY A 61 7.58 1.83 2.50
C GLY A 61 7.23 3.27 2.18
N LEU A 62 8.00 4.19 2.72
CA LEU A 62 7.85 5.61 2.44
C LEU A 62 9.08 6.12 1.70
N VAL A 63 8.86 6.93 0.69
CA VAL A 63 9.91 7.58 -0.07
C VAL A 63 9.57 9.07 -0.17
N PRO A 64 10.59 9.94 -0.37
CA PRO A 64 10.34 11.39 -0.41
C PRO A 64 9.38 11.79 -1.53
N GLU A 65 9.48 11.14 -2.68
CA GLU A 65 8.67 11.46 -3.85
C GLU A 65 8.24 10.19 -4.55
N GLY A 66 7.04 10.21 -5.11
CA GLY A 66 6.47 9.08 -5.83
C GLY A 66 5.05 9.40 -6.25
N ASN A 67 4.41 8.45 -6.93
CA ASN A 67 3.08 8.66 -7.49
C ASN A 67 1.98 8.61 -6.43
N LEU A 68 2.11 7.77 -5.43
CA LEU A 68 1.06 7.56 -4.44
C LEU A 68 1.34 8.45 -3.23
N LYS A 69 0.91 9.71 -3.34
CA LYS A 69 1.15 10.71 -2.29
C LYS A 69 0.41 10.36 -1.01
N CYS A 70 1.07 10.63 0.11
CA CYS A 70 0.46 10.38 1.41
C CYS A 70 0.95 11.42 2.41
N ARG A 71 0.23 11.51 3.53
CA ARG A 71 0.58 12.40 4.64
C ARG A 71 0.68 11.56 5.91
N VAL A 72 1.77 11.75 6.63
CA VAL A 72 2.02 11.01 7.87
C VAL A 72 1.11 11.57 8.98
N VAL A 73 0.35 10.69 9.61
CA VAL A 73 -0.52 11.06 10.73
C VAL A 73 -0.08 10.40 12.05
N LEU A 74 0.79 9.41 11.99
CA LEU A 74 1.41 8.82 13.16
C LEU A 74 2.81 8.36 12.80
N SER A 75 3.78 8.63 13.66
CA SER A 75 5.15 8.19 13.48
C SER A 75 5.66 7.81 14.86
N CYS A 76 5.93 6.52 15.08
CA CYS A 76 6.26 6.00 16.39
C CYS A 76 7.47 5.09 16.33
N PHE A 77 8.53 5.50 17.03
CA PHE A 77 9.75 4.70 17.11
C PHE A 77 9.59 3.63 18.20
N MET A 78 9.78 2.38 17.79
CA MET A 78 9.59 1.23 18.68
C MET A 78 10.90 0.54 19.02
N GLY A 79 12.03 1.19 18.77
CA GLY A 79 13.36 0.63 19.02
C GLY A 79 13.90 -0.11 17.80
N ALA A 80 13.37 -1.28 17.50
CA ALA A 80 13.83 -2.08 16.36
C ALA A 80 13.12 -1.71 15.06
N TYR A 81 12.01 -1.01 15.12
CA TYR A 81 11.21 -0.66 13.95
C TYR A 81 10.47 0.67 14.17
N GLN A 82 9.97 1.23 13.09
CA GLN A 82 9.20 2.47 13.09
C GLN A 82 7.79 2.15 12.58
N ASN A 83 6.78 2.51 13.35
CA ASN A 83 5.39 2.39 12.92
C ASN A 83 4.90 3.71 12.35
N TYR A 84 4.21 3.63 11.22
CA TYR A 84 3.61 4.78 10.57
C TYR A 84 2.15 4.55 10.28
N HIS A 85 1.35 5.59 10.45
CA HIS A 85 0.03 5.67 9.83
C HIS A 85 0.08 6.83 8.85
N VAL A 86 -0.37 6.60 7.63
CA VAL A 86 -0.39 7.63 6.60
C VAL A 86 -1.78 7.67 5.96
N MET A 87 -2.16 8.85 5.48
CA MET A 87 -3.39 9.01 4.72
C MET A 87 -3.06 9.07 3.24
N VAL A 88 -3.66 8.16 2.48
CA VAL A 88 -3.63 8.17 1.03
C VAL A 88 -5.03 8.59 0.59
N GLY A 89 -5.19 9.87 0.24
CA GLY A 89 -6.54 10.41 0.08
C GLY A 89 -7.31 10.27 1.38
N ASP A 90 -8.44 9.57 1.34
CA ASP A 90 -9.29 9.33 2.50
C ASP A 90 -9.02 7.99 3.19
N THR A 91 -8.03 7.25 2.73
CA THR A 91 -7.74 5.90 3.23
C THR A 91 -6.56 5.93 4.17
N LEU A 92 -6.75 5.37 5.37
CA LEU A 92 -5.66 5.20 6.34
C LEU A 92 -4.89 3.94 6.00
N VAL A 93 -3.58 4.07 5.86
CA VAL A 93 -2.67 2.95 5.60
C VAL A 93 -1.68 2.87 6.75
N LYS A 94 -1.53 1.67 7.31
CA LYS A 94 -0.58 1.39 8.39
C LYS A 94 0.60 0.64 7.82
N LEU A 95 1.80 1.08 8.15
CA LEU A 95 3.01 0.41 7.68
C LEU A 95 4.07 0.37 8.76
N THR A 96 5.00 -0.56 8.62
CA THR A 96 6.08 -0.77 9.56
C THR A 96 7.40 -0.83 8.80
N ASP A 97 8.35 0.02 9.20
CA ASP A 97 9.70 0.00 8.67
C ASP A 97 10.58 -0.76 9.67
N TYR A 98 11.09 -1.92 9.27
CA TYR A 98 11.94 -2.76 10.11
C TYR A 98 13.42 -2.40 10.02
N ASN A 99 13.76 -1.32 9.30
CA ASN A 99 15.15 -0.89 9.15
C ASN A 99 15.27 0.63 9.28
N PRO A 100 14.72 1.21 10.37
CA PRO A 100 14.61 2.67 10.48
C PRO A 100 15.97 3.39 10.52
N LYS A 101 17.01 2.73 11.00
CA LYS A 101 18.32 3.37 11.07
C LYS A 101 18.99 3.55 9.70
N ASN A 102 18.51 2.86 8.67
CA ASN A 102 19.03 2.99 7.31
C ASN A 102 18.06 3.74 6.40
N HIS A 103 16.98 4.26 6.95
CA HIS A 103 15.97 5.01 6.20
C HIS A 103 15.74 6.35 6.88
N ARG A 104 15.25 7.30 6.10
CA ARG A 104 14.82 8.58 6.66
C ARG A 104 13.59 8.35 7.54
N ILE A 105 13.55 9.00 8.70
CA ILE A 105 12.39 8.98 9.57
C ILE A 105 11.49 10.16 9.21
N TYR A 106 10.23 9.87 8.94
CA TYR A 106 9.23 10.88 8.62
C TYR A 106 8.45 11.24 9.87
N GLN A 107 8.09 12.51 9.99
CA GLN A 107 7.37 13.02 11.15
C GLN A 107 5.92 13.28 10.80
N VAL A 108 5.05 13.31 11.82
CA VAL A 108 3.64 13.66 11.65
C VAL A 108 3.53 15.00 10.94
N GLY A 109 2.67 15.06 9.93
CA GLY A 109 2.43 16.25 9.12
C GLY A 109 3.24 16.30 7.84
N GLU A 110 4.28 15.48 7.71
CA GLU A 110 5.06 15.46 6.46
C GLU A 110 4.28 14.77 5.34
N THR A 111 4.49 15.26 4.14
CA THR A 111 3.97 14.67 2.91
C THR A 111 5.11 13.89 2.26
N CYS A 112 4.80 12.67 1.84
CA CYS A 112 5.77 11.80 1.19
C CYS A 112 4.99 10.90 0.22
N ALA A 113 5.56 9.77 -0.17
CA ALA A 113 4.88 8.84 -1.05
C ALA A 113 4.98 7.43 -0.51
N LEU A 114 3.89 6.70 -0.66
CA LEU A 114 3.82 5.29 -0.30
C LEU A 114 4.35 4.47 -1.48
N THR A 115 5.16 3.48 -1.19
CA THR A 115 5.69 2.57 -2.21
C THR A 115 5.53 1.12 -1.76
N PHE A 116 5.46 0.22 -2.73
CA PHE A 116 5.46 -1.22 -2.51
C PHE A 116 5.84 -1.90 -3.83
N GLU A 117 6.38 -3.10 -3.73
CA GLU A 117 6.68 -3.88 -4.93
C GLU A 117 5.38 -4.49 -5.48
N PRO A 118 5.23 -4.62 -6.80
CA PRO A 118 4.01 -5.17 -7.39
C PRO A 118 3.63 -6.56 -6.86
N ASP A 119 4.60 -7.40 -6.53
CA ASP A 119 4.35 -8.72 -5.97
C ASP A 119 4.25 -8.73 -4.45
N GLY A 120 4.38 -7.57 -3.81
CA GLY A 120 4.21 -7.40 -2.37
C GLY A 120 2.78 -7.19 -1.93
N VAL A 121 1.82 -7.19 -2.86
CA VAL A 121 0.41 -7.00 -2.59
C VAL A 121 -0.38 -8.17 -3.15
N HIS A 122 -1.57 -8.37 -2.60
CA HIS A 122 -2.48 -9.41 -3.07
C HIS A 122 -3.77 -8.77 -3.56
N VAL A 123 -4.33 -9.32 -4.63
CA VAL A 123 -5.59 -8.84 -5.18
C VAL A 123 -6.68 -9.84 -4.81
N LEU A 124 -7.71 -9.35 -4.16
CA LEU A 124 -8.86 -10.17 -3.80
C LEU A 124 -9.84 -10.30 -4.97
#